data_65cc07f58aaf189b37aabffcd570c915
#
_entry.id   65cc07f58aaf189b37aabffcd570c915
#
_cell.length_a   1.000
_cell.length_b   1.000
_cell.length_c   1.000
_cell.angle_alpha   90.00
_cell.angle_beta   90.00
_cell.angle_gamma   90.00
#
_symmetry.space_group_name_H-M   'P 1'
#
loop_
_entity.id
_entity.type
_entity.pdbx_description
1 polymer ?
#
loop_
_entity_poly.entity_id
_entity_poly.type
_entity_poly.pdbx_seq_one_letter_code
_entity_poly.pdbx_strand_id
1 'polypeptide(L)'
;MSSYEDTIKKMLPKTYLRKHVAHEIYTALTHFKNLQPMMDTYVYNDGTTRELMSLTGTIRVMYKDKTFNIPVCLWLEESYPQTAPICYVRPTWEMMILSGKHISSNGEVMLPYLEEWNNGKCDLVSLLQVMAVVFEDFPPVCMKPHPEPEQAACWLQFQKQAEVLSRTDGSLYVYLAREDGQPFQQENETNC
;
A
#
# COMPACT_ATOMS: atom_id res chain seq x y z
N MET A 1 -17.95 2.60 30.26
CA MET A 1 -16.61 3.16 30.15
C MET A 1 -16.29 3.50 28.72
N SER A 2 -15.84 4.71 28.52
CA SER A 2 -15.45 5.09 27.19
C SER A 2 -14.16 4.36 26.85
N SER A 3 -14.15 3.65 25.79
CA SER A 3 -12.99 2.90 25.35
C SER A 3 -12.61 3.38 23.98
N TYR A 4 -11.48 2.91 23.53
CA TYR A 4 -11.04 3.16 22.17
C TYR A 4 -12.04 2.54 21.18
N GLU A 5 -12.58 1.38 21.53
CA GLU A 5 -13.63 0.75 20.72
C GLU A 5 -14.84 1.67 20.56
N ASP A 6 -15.27 2.34 21.64
CA ASP A 6 -16.37 3.29 21.58
C ASP A 6 -16.02 4.49 20.70
N THR A 7 -14.80 4.94 20.76
CA THR A 7 -14.32 6.03 19.91
C THR A 7 -14.41 5.64 18.44
N ILE A 8 -13.96 4.44 18.10
CA ILE A 8 -14.04 3.92 16.72
C ILE A 8 -15.50 3.83 16.27
N LYS A 9 -16.36 3.34 17.16
CA LYS A 9 -17.79 3.23 16.86
C LYS A 9 -18.39 4.59 16.51
N LYS A 10 -18.01 5.64 17.23
CA LYS A 10 -18.49 6.99 16.96
C LYS A 10 -17.99 7.55 15.64
N MET A 11 -16.84 7.11 15.18
CA MET A 11 -16.30 7.52 13.88
C MET A 11 -17.11 6.95 12.72
N LEU A 12 -17.74 5.78 12.91
CA LEU A 12 -18.43 5.08 11.82
C LEU A 12 -19.80 5.69 11.55
N PRO A 13 -20.12 5.99 10.29
CA PRO A 13 -21.47 6.40 9.91
C PRO A 13 -22.49 5.31 10.23
N LYS A 14 -23.76 5.72 10.35
CA LYS A 14 -24.85 4.79 10.68
C LYS A 14 -25.10 3.73 9.62
N THR A 15 -24.57 3.92 8.40
CA THR A 15 -24.69 2.97 7.33
C THR A 15 -23.87 1.70 7.55
N TYR A 16 -22.89 1.76 8.46
CA TYR A 16 -22.09 0.60 8.84
C TYR A 16 -22.78 -0.18 9.96
N LEU A 17 -22.43 -1.45 10.08
CA LEU A 17 -22.75 -2.26 11.27
C LEU A 17 -21.78 -1.85 12.38
N ARG A 18 -22.06 -0.71 12.97
CA ARG A 18 -21.09 0.03 13.79
C ARG A 18 -20.52 -0.77 14.94
N LYS A 19 -21.37 -1.46 15.68
CA LYS A 19 -20.91 -2.23 16.85
C LYS A 19 -19.96 -3.35 16.44
N HIS A 20 -20.33 -4.11 15.42
CA HIS A 20 -19.53 -5.24 14.96
C HIS A 20 -18.22 -4.76 14.32
N VAL A 21 -18.31 -3.75 13.46
CA VAL A 21 -17.15 -3.22 12.76
C VAL A 21 -16.17 -2.58 13.73
N ALA A 22 -16.68 -1.79 14.69
CA ALA A 22 -15.82 -1.16 15.68
C ALA A 22 -15.09 -2.20 16.52
N HIS A 23 -15.76 -3.29 16.88
CA HIS A 23 -15.13 -4.36 17.64
C HIS A 23 -14.02 -5.04 16.84
N GLU A 24 -14.26 -5.34 15.56
CA GLU A 24 -13.24 -5.93 14.72
C GLU A 24 -12.04 -5.02 14.52
N ILE A 25 -12.29 -3.74 14.30
CA ILE A 25 -11.22 -2.76 14.15
C ILE A 25 -10.40 -2.68 15.45
N TYR A 26 -11.08 -2.56 16.56
CA TYR A 26 -10.42 -2.47 17.86
C TYR A 26 -9.53 -3.69 18.09
N THR A 27 -10.05 -4.89 17.83
CA THR A 27 -9.31 -6.13 17.99
C THR A 27 -8.08 -6.15 17.07
N ALA A 28 -8.26 -5.74 15.82
CA ALA A 28 -7.13 -5.69 14.87
C ALA A 28 -6.06 -4.73 15.35
N LEU A 29 -6.45 -3.57 15.88
CA LEU A 29 -5.48 -2.56 16.34
C LEU A 29 -4.76 -2.97 17.62
N THR A 30 -5.30 -3.90 18.40
CA THR A 30 -4.57 -4.42 19.55
C THR A 30 -3.44 -5.35 19.11
N HIS A 31 -3.57 -5.97 17.94
CA HIS A 31 -2.53 -6.85 17.39
C HIS A 31 -1.59 -6.12 16.44
N PHE A 32 -2.08 -5.10 15.75
CA PHE A 32 -1.31 -4.34 14.77
C PHE A 32 -1.33 -2.87 15.17
N LYS A 33 -0.44 -2.53 16.09
CA LYS A 33 -0.49 -1.24 16.78
C LYS A 33 -0.06 -0.04 15.94
N ASN A 34 0.54 -0.30 14.79
CA ASN A 34 0.99 0.78 13.90
C ASN A 34 -0.06 1.17 12.86
N LEU A 35 -1.27 0.64 12.99
CA LEU A 35 -2.40 1.03 12.17
C LEU A 35 -3.33 1.92 12.98
N GLN A 36 -4.02 2.82 12.30
CA GLN A 36 -5.02 3.67 12.95
C GLN A 36 -6.25 3.82 12.06
N PRO A 37 -7.42 3.95 12.66
CA PRO A 37 -8.64 4.12 11.88
C PRO A 37 -8.82 5.58 11.50
N MET A 38 -9.35 5.81 10.29
CA MET A 38 -9.72 7.15 9.87
C MET A 38 -10.75 7.07 8.76
N MET A 39 -11.65 8.03 8.74
CA MET A 39 -12.56 8.19 7.59
C MET A 39 -11.82 8.98 6.53
N ASP A 40 -11.90 8.52 5.29
CA ASP A 40 -11.23 9.17 4.19
C ASP A 40 -11.98 8.91 2.90
N THR A 41 -11.66 9.65 1.87
CA THR A 41 -12.30 9.55 0.58
C THR A 41 -11.67 8.43 -0.24
N TYR A 42 -12.50 7.47 -0.64
CA TYR A 42 -12.08 6.38 -1.53
C TYR A 42 -12.59 6.69 -2.94
N VAL A 43 -11.71 6.53 -3.92
CA VAL A 43 -12.05 6.76 -5.33
C VAL A 43 -12.16 5.42 -6.03
N TYR A 44 -13.34 5.12 -6.56
CA TYR A 44 -13.57 3.89 -7.31
C TYR A 44 -13.03 4.01 -8.74
N ASN A 45 -12.87 2.87 -9.40
CA ASN A 45 -12.33 2.85 -10.76
C ASN A 45 -13.16 3.64 -11.78
N ASP A 46 -14.45 3.79 -11.52
CA ASP A 46 -15.33 4.57 -12.40
C ASP A 46 -15.30 6.09 -12.10
N GLY A 47 -14.45 6.50 -11.17
CA GLY A 47 -14.33 7.90 -10.80
C GLY A 47 -15.25 8.35 -9.67
N THR A 48 -16.20 7.52 -9.25
CA THR A 48 -17.07 7.88 -8.13
C THR A 48 -16.28 7.82 -6.82
N THR A 49 -16.74 8.57 -5.81
CA THR A 49 -16.07 8.64 -4.53
C THR A 49 -17.03 8.34 -3.39
N ARG A 50 -16.49 7.83 -2.30
CA ARG A 50 -17.22 7.63 -1.05
C ARG A 50 -16.31 7.85 0.13
N GLU A 51 -16.88 8.36 1.22
CA GLU A 51 -16.17 8.42 2.47
C GLU A 51 -16.26 7.04 3.12
N LEU A 52 -15.13 6.39 3.28
CA LEU A 52 -15.06 5.05 3.86
C LEU A 52 -14.14 5.01 5.06
N MET A 53 -14.42 4.09 5.97
CA MET A 53 -13.50 3.80 7.06
C MET A 53 -12.27 3.11 6.51
N SER A 54 -11.09 3.58 6.90
CA SER A 54 -9.83 2.96 6.51
C SER A 54 -8.97 2.68 7.74
N LEU A 55 -8.15 1.64 7.65
CA LEU A 55 -7.08 1.36 8.60
C LEU A 55 -5.77 1.67 7.87
N THR A 56 -5.05 2.66 8.34
CA THR A 56 -3.87 3.18 7.65
C THR A 56 -2.67 3.15 8.58
N GLY A 57 -1.54 2.82 8.04
CA GLY A 57 -0.29 2.79 8.78
C GLY A 57 0.65 1.75 8.21
N THR A 58 1.31 1.02 9.09
CA THR A 58 2.28 0.00 8.65
C THR A 58 2.01 -1.32 9.34
N ILE A 59 2.37 -2.41 8.66
CA ILE A 59 2.45 -3.71 9.29
C ILE A 59 3.91 -4.15 9.28
N ARG A 60 4.32 -4.76 10.38
CA ARG A 60 5.70 -5.21 10.54
C ARG A 60 5.86 -6.61 9.96
N VAL A 61 6.85 -6.78 9.13
CA VAL A 61 7.18 -8.08 8.55
C VAL A 61 8.68 -8.33 8.68
N MET A 62 9.06 -9.60 8.69
CA MET A 62 10.48 -9.98 8.67
C MET A 62 10.83 -10.55 7.32
N TYR A 63 11.89 -10.06 6.73
CA TYR A 63 12.38 -10.56 5.45
C TYR A 63 13.90 -10.64 5.53
N LYS A 64 14.44 -11.84 5.33
CA LYS A 64 15.89 -12.11 5.40
C LYS A 64 16.49 -11.58 6.69
N ASP A 65 15.86 -11.93 7.80
CA ASP A 65 16.31 -11.56 9.17
C ASP A 65 16.30 -10.07 9.47
N LYS A 66 15.64 -9.28 8.63
CA LYS A 66 15.47 -7.86 8.90
C LYS A 66 13.99 -7.54 9.06
N THR A 67 13.69 -6.59 9.93
CA THR A 67 12.32 -6.14 10.16
C THR A 67 12.02 -4.95 9.27
N PHE A 68 10.89 -5.01 8.57
CA PHE A 68 10.43 -3.93 7.72
C PHE A 68 9.02 -3.53 8.14
N ASN A 69 8.71 -2.25 8.01
CA ASN A 69 7.37 -1.74 8.20
C ASN A 69 6.79 -1.45 6.82
N ILE A 70 5.76 -2.19 6.45
CA ILE A 70 5.15 -2.08 5.13
C ILE A 70 3.96 -1.12 5.23
N PRO A 71 3.96 0.01 4.51
CA PRO A 71 2.84 0.94 4.53
C PRO A 71 1.63 0.33 3.82
N VAL A 72 0.50 0.31 4.52
CA VAL A 72 -0.72 -0.29 3.98
C VAL A 72 -1.93 0.58 4.31
N CYS A 73 -2.99 0.38 3.55
CA CYS A 73 -4.28 0.98 3.80
C CYS A 73 -5.35 -0.04 3.48
N LEU A 74 -6.20 -0.34 4.47
CA LEU A 74 -7.32 -1.23 4.29
C LEU A 74 -8.59 -0.40 4.34
N TRP A 75 -9.45 -0.54 3.32
CA TRP A 75 -10.70 0.19 3.24
C TRP A 75 -11.86 -0.74 3.51
N LEU A 76 -12.78 -0.31 4.35
CA LEU A 76 -13.98 -1.07 4.70
C LEU A 76 -15.18 -0.37 4.10
N GLU A 77 -15.85 -1.03 3.16
CA GLU A 77 -17.10 -0.52 2.61
C GLU A 77 -18.23 -0.67 3.64
N GLU A 78 -19.32 0.03 3.42
CA GLU A 78 -20.45 0.00 4.33
C GLU A 78 -21.06 -1.39 4.46
N SER A 79 -20.88 -2.22 3.44
CA SER A 79 -21.32 -3.62 3.44
C SER A 79 -20.42 -4.56 4.23
N TYR A 80 -19.24 -4.09 4.67
CA TYR A 80 -18.37 -4.92 5.49
C TYR A 80 -19.12 -5.39 6.74
N PRO A 81 -19.03 -6.62 7.20
CA PRO A 81 -18.10 -7.68 6.81
C PRO A 81 -18.62 -8.62 5.70
N GLN A 82 -19.72 -8.31 5.05
CA GLN A 82 -20.22 -9.14 3.97
C GLN A 82 -19.32 -9.06 2.72
N THR A 83 -18.72 -7.89 2.53
CA THR A 83 -17.73 -7.71 1.46
C THR A 83 -16.34 -7.64 2.07
N ALA A 84 -15.34 -8.12 1.33
CA ALA A 84 -13.97 -8.09 1.78
C ALA A 84 -13.44 -6.66 1.86
N PRO A 85 -12.46 -6.39 2.75
CA PRO A 85 -11.75 -5.12 2.71
C PRO A 85 -11.03 -4.93 1.37
N ILE A 86 -10.83 -3.68 0.98
CA ILE A 86 -10.03 -3.33 -0.19
C ILE A 86 -8.67 -2.92 0.35
N CYS A 87 -7.63 -3.66 -0.01
CA CYS A 87 -6.31 -3.49 0.60
C CYS A 87 -5.31 -2.97 -0.40
N TYR A 88 -4.50 -2.00 0.03
CA TYR A 88 -3.44 -1.43 -0.79
C TYR A 88 -2.16 -1.35 0.01
N VAL A 89 -1.02 -1.52 -0.66
CA VAL A 89 0.24 -1.04 -0.12
C VAL A 89 0.40 0.41 -0.57
N ARG A 90 0.95 1.24 0.31
CA ARG A 90 1.06 2.68 0.08
C ARG A 90 2.52 3.10 0.17
N PRO A 91 3.33 2.82 -0.83
CA PRO A 91 4.76 3.13 -0.73
C PRO A 91 4.98 4.62 -0.52
N THR A 92 5.97 4.93 0.31
CA THR A 92 6.42 6.31 0.46
C THR A 92 7.21 6.70 -0.79
N TRP A 93 7.55 7.98 -0.90
CA TRP A 93 8.31 8.45 -2.06
C TRP A 93 9.68 7.78 -2.19
N GLU A 94 10.21 7.22 -1.08
CA GLU A 94 11.48 6.50 -1.09
C GLU A 94 11.34 5.05 -1.51
N MET A 95 10.13 4.57 -1.69
CA MET A 95 9.84 3.18 -2.01
C MET A 95 9.24 3.03 -3.38
N MET A 96 9.30 1.82 -3.91
CA MET A 96 8.64 1.46 -5.15
C MET A 96 7.85 0.17 -4.95
N ILE A 97 6.77 0.03 -5.71
CA ILE A 97 5.93 -1.18 -5.65
C ILE A 97 6.62 -2.31 -6.40
N LEU A 98 6.62 -3.49 -5.79
CA LEU A 98 7.06 -4.71 -6.45
C LEU A 98 5.81 -5.47 -6.86
N SER A 99 5.31 -5.21 -8.07
CA SER A 99 4.11 -5.90 -8.55
C SER A 99 4.42 -7.37 -8.83
N GLY A 100 3.41 -8.20 -8.71
CA GLY A 100 3.55 -9.62 -8.92
C GLY A 100 2.26 -10.36 -8.64
N LYS A 101 2.38 -11.59 -8.18
CA LYS A 101 1.25 -12.47 -7.97
C LYS A 101 0.22 -11.91 -6.99
N HIS A 102 0.68 -11.22 -5.95
CA HIS A 102 -0.20 -10.74 -4.89
C HIS A 102 -0.36 -9.23 -4.85
N ILE A 103 0.34 -8.50 -5.71
CA ILE A 103 0.31 -7.04 -5.72
C ILE A 103 0.19 -6.55 -7.16
N SER A 104 -0.83 -5.75 -7.42
CA SER A 104 -0.98 -5.14 -8.74
C SER A 104 -0.01 -3.98 -8.93
N SER A 105 0.07 -3.47 -10.14
CA SER A 105 0.98 -2.35 -10.44
C SER A 105 0.64 -1.07 -9.69
N ASN A 106 -0.62 -0.92 -9.26
CA ASN A 106 -1.03 0.26 -8.48
C ASN A 106 -1.05 -0.02 -6.97
N GLY A 107 -0.55 -1.16 -6.54
CA GLY A 107 -0.41 -1.47 -5.13
C GLY A 107 -1.58 -2.20 -4.50
N GLU A 108 -2.59 -2.58 -5.28
CA GLU A 108 -3.70 -3.32 -4.71
C GLU A 108 -3.26 -4.73 -4.30
N VAL A 109 -3.66 -5.15 -3.11
CA VAL A 109 -3.33 -6.45 -2.58
C VAL A 109 -4.34 -7.48 -3.08
N MET A 110 -3.85 -8.54 -3.72
CA MET A 110 -4.67 -9.58 -4.29
C MET A 110 -4.32 -10.91 -3.62
N LEU A 111 -5.21 -11.40 -2.79
CA LEU A 111 -4.99 -12.62 -2.02
C LEU A 111 -6.18 -13.55 -2.14
N PRO A 112 -5.97 -14.87 -2.17
CA PRO A 112 -7.10 -15.81 -2.12
C PRO A 112 -8.00 -15.55 -0.91
N TYR A 113 -7.43 -15.16 0.23
CA TYR A 113 -8.21 -14.84 1.42
C TYR A 113 -9.24 -13.75 1.16
N LEU A 114 -8.90 -12.75 0.34
CA LEU A 114 -9.82 -11.67 -0.03
C LEU A 114 -10.83 -12.12 -1.08
N GLU A 115 -10.39 -12.92 -2.04
CA GLU A 115 -11.26 -13.41 -3.09
C GLU A 115 -12.30 -14.39 -2.58
N GLU A 116 -11.93 -15.14 -1.56
CA GLU A 116 -12.81 -16.15 -0.97
C GLU A 116 -13.41 -15.66 0.35
N TRP A 117 -13.50 -14.37 0.51
CA TRP A 117 -13.98 -13.76 1.77
C TRP A 117 -15.35 -14.30 2.13
N ASN A 118 -15.47 -14.74 3.38
CA ASN A 118 -16.70 -15.32 3.88
C ASN A 118 -17.01 -14.68 5.24
N ASN A 119 -18.09 -13.93 5.30
CA ASN A 119 -18.55 -13.35 6.55
C ASN A 119 -18.83 -14.47 7.56
N GLY A 120 -18.27 -14.35 8.75
CA GLY A 120 -18.37 -15.38 9.79
C GLY A 120 -17.15 -16.27 9.90
N LYS A 121 -16.34 -16.35 8.83
CA LYS A 121 -15.10 -17.13 8.84
C LYS A 121 -13.88 -16.25 8.67
N CYS A 122 -14.04 -15.09 8.06
CA CYS A 122 -12.95 -14.17 7.80
C CYS A 122 -13.07 -12.93 8.68
N ASP A 123 -11.96 -12.39 9.11
CA ASP A 123 -11.93 -11.17 9.91
C ASP A 123 -10.65 -10.36 9.65
N LEU A 124 -10.59 -9.17 10.23
CA LEU A 124 -9.47 -8.25 10.00
C LEU A 124 -8.15 -8.77 10.58
N VAL A 125 -8.19 -9.36 11.76
CA VAL A 125 -6.97 -9.87 12.40
C VAL A 125 -6.36 -10.96 11.52
N SER A 126 -7.17 -11.91 11.08
CA SER A 126 -6.69 -13.00 10.23
C SER A 126 -6.19 -12.50 8.89
N LEU A 127 -6.89 -11.52 8.31
CA LEU A 127 -6.44 -10.90 7.06
C LEU A 127 -5.06 -10.25 7.22
N LEU A 128 -4.88 -9.47 8.27
CA LEU A 128 -3.60 -8.82 8.51
C LEU A 128 -2.48 -9.82 8.77
N GLN A 129 -2.79 -10.93 9.45
CA GLN A 129 -1.83 -12.00 9.65
C GLN A 129 -1.43 -12.66 8.33
N VAL A 130 -2.40 -12.92 7.46
CA VAL A 130 -2.13 -13.48 6.14
C VAL A 130 -1.27 -12.51 5.32
N MET A 131 -1.61 -11.21 5.35
CA MET A 131 -0.82 -10.22 4.65
C MET A 131 0.62 -10.20 5.15
N ALA A 132 0.82 -10.24 6.46
CA ALA A 132 2.17 -10.24 7.02
C ALA A 132 2.98 -11.45 6.56
N VAL A 133 2.37 -12.63 6.57
CA VAL A 133 3.04 -13.87 6.13
C VAL A 133 3.38 -13.80 4.65
N VAL A 134 2.43 -13.36 3.82
CA VAL A 134 2.66 -13.27 2.37
C VAL A 134 3.76 -12.26 2.07
N PHE A 135 3.77 -11.13 2.77
CA PHE A 135 4.78 -10.10 2.55
C PHE A 135 6.17 -10.50 3.02
N GLU A 136 6.27 -11.47 3.92
CA GLU A 136 7.57 -12.05 4.28
C GLU A 136 8.17 -12.84 3.12
N ASP A 137 7.34 -13.57 2.39
CA ASP A 137 7.79 -14.35 1.24
C ASP A 137 7.89 -13.52 -0.04
N PHE A 138 6.97 -12.57 -0.21
CA PHE A 138 6.86 -11.75 -1.41
C PHE A 138 6.73 -10.28 -1.00
N PRO A 139 7.85 -9.62 -0.68
CA PRO A 139 7.78 -8.21 -0.28
C PRO A 139 7.10 -7.36 -1.34
N PRO A 140 6.10 -6.55 -0.95
CA PRO A 140 5.31 -5.79 -1.94
C PRO A 140 5.94 -4.47 -2.35
N VAL A 141 6.94 -4.03 -1.60
CA VAL A 141 7.64 -2.77 -1.86
C VAL A 141 9.12 -2.95 -1.56
N CYS A 142 9.94 -2.12 -2.17
CA CYS A 142 11.36 -2.05 -1.84
C CYS A 142 11.80 -0.59 -1.83
N MET A 143 12.92 -0.34 -1.19
CA MET A 143 13.49 1.00 -1.19
C MET A 143 14.09 1.30 -2.55
N LYS A 144 13.93 2.54 -3.01
CA LYS A 144 14.59 2.97 -4.23
C LYS A 144 16.09 3.02 -3.99
N PRO A 145 16.89 2.67 -4.99
CA PRO A 145 18.34 2.69 -4.80
C PRO A 145 18.85 4.11 -4.60
N HIS A 146 19.84 4.24 -3.72
CA HIS A 146 20.52 5.50 -3.50
C HIS A 146 21.85 5.44 -4.26
N PRO A 147 22.05 6.33 -5.24
CA PRO A 147 23.29 6.30 -5.99
C PRO A 147 24.47 6.76 -5.13
N GLU A 148 25.66 6.26 -5.44
CA GLU A 148 26.89 6.76 -4.86
C GLU A 148 27.05 8.24 -5.20
N PRO A 149 27.88 8.99 -4.43
CA PRO A 149 28.02 10.42 -4.67
C PRO A 149 28.33 10.82 -6.11
N GLU A 150 29.18 10.06 -6.77
CA GLU A 150 29.49 10.30 -8.17
C GLU A 150 28.32 10.01 -9.08
N GLN A 151 27.55 9.00 -8.74
CA GLN A 151 26.36 8.64 -9.48
C GLN A 151 25.20 9.58 -9.19
N ALA A 152 25.19 10.18 -8.00
CA ALA A 152 24.13 11.07 -7.61
C ALA A 152 24.05 12.31 -8.52
N ALA A 153 25.19 12.91 -8.84
CA ALA A 153 25.21 14.07 -9.73
C ALA A 153 24.67 13.69 -11.10
N CYS A 154 25.05 12.52 -11.58
CA CYS A 154 24.61 12.05 -12.88
C CYS A 154 23.12 11.71 -12.87
N TRP A 155 22.65 11.11 -11.78
CA TRP A 155 21.24 10.81 -11.62
C TRP A 155 20.39 12.07 -11.68
N LEU A 156 20.83 13.13 -11.00
CA LEU A 156 20.11 14.41 -11.05
C LEU A 156 20.08 14.99 -12.45
N GLN A 157 21.20 14.89 -13.17
CA GLN A 157 21.26 15.35 -14.54
C GLN A 157 20.34 14.55 -15.45
N PHE A 158 20.30 13.23 -15.24
CA PHE A 158 19.40 12.34 -15.97
C PHE A 158 17.93 12.72 -15.72
N GLN A 159 17.59 13.00 -14.47
CA GLN A 159 16.22 13.38 -14.12
C GLN A 159 15.80 14.68 -14.83
N LYS A 160 16.70 15.64 -14.92
CA LYS A 160 16.42 16.88 -15.66
C LYS A 160 16.15 16.61 -17.12
N GLN A 161 16.94 15.73 -17.72
CA GLN A 161 16.72 15.35 -19.13
C GLN A 161 15.39 14.65 -19.30
N ALA A 162 15.08 13.73 -18.40
CA ALA A 162 13.81 12.99 -18.43
C ALA A 162 12.61 13.93 -18.31
N GLU A 163 12.71 14.94 -17.46
CA GLU A 163 11.64 15.93 -17.32
C GLU A 163 11.40 16.70 -18.61
N VAL A 164 12.47 17.11 -19.27
CA VAL A 164 12.36 17.83 -20.53
C VAL A 164 11.73 16.92 -21.59
N LEU A 165 12.18 15.70 -21.68
CA LEU A 165 11.65 14.76 -22.66
C LEU A 165 10.20 14.40 -22.39
N SER A 166 9.82 14.25 -21.14
CA SER A 166 8.43 13.91 -20.83
C SER A 166 7.47 15.08 -21.08
N ARG A 167 7.96 16.32 -21.11
CA ARG A 167 7.13 17.47 -21.48
C ARG A 167 6.85 17.50 -22.97
N THR A 168 7.77 16.98 -23.78
CA THR A 168 7.60 16.96 -25.23
C THR A 168 6.95 15.67 -25.69
N ASP A 169 7.27 14.56 -25.05
CA ASP A 169 6.69 13.28 -25.37
C ASP A 169 6.81 12.40 -24.13
N GLY A 170 5.72 12.30 -23.38
CA GLY A 170 5.71 11.57 -22.13
C GLY A 170 6.11 10.10 -22.26
N SER A 171 5.97 9.51 -23.44
CA SER A 171 6.30 8.11 -23.60
C SER A 171 7.80 7.86 -23.52
N LEU A 172 8.62 8.86 -23.80
CA LEU A 172 10.07 8.68 -23.73
C LEU A 172 10.56 8.47 -22.31
N TYR A 173 9.84 8.96 -21.34
CA TYR A 173 10.25 8.79 -19.96
C TYR A 173 10.40 7.31 -19.59
N VAL A 174 9.49 6.49 -20.08
CA VAL A 174 9.52 5.05 -19.78
C VAL A 174 10.78 4.40 -20.31
N TYR A 175 11.25 4.85 -21.46
CA TYR A 175 12.46 4.27 -22.03
C TYR A 175 13.73 4.72 -21.34
N LEU A 176 13.67 5.82 -20.60
CA LEU A 176 14.85 6.33 -19.93
C LEU A 176 15.06 5.73 -18.54
N ALA A 177 14.07 5.01 -18.03
CA ALA A 177 14.19 4.38 -16.74
C ALA A 177 14.50 2.89 -16.89
N ARG A 178 15.44 2.40 -16.11
CA ARG A 178 15.80 0.98 -16.12
C ARG A 178 15.02 0.26 -15.04
N GLU A 179 14.85 -1.03 -15.21
CA GLU A 179 14.14 -1.84 -14.25
C GLU A 179 14.79 -1.84 -12.87
N ASP A 180 16.09 -1.72 -12.81
CA ASP A 180 16.81 -1.72 -11.55
C ASP A 180 16.83 -0.34 -10.89
N GLY A 181 16.08 0.62 -11.43
CA GLY A 181 16.06 1.96 -10.89
C GLY A 181 17.21 2.84 -11.31
N GLN A 182 18.13 2.31 -12.12
CA GLN A 182 19.23 3.11 -12.64
C GLN A 182 18.77 3.93 -13.85
N PRO A 183 19.41 5.05 -14.14
CA PRO A 183 19.12 5.78 -15.36
C PRO A 183 19.38 4.90 -16.56
N PHE A 184 18.48 4.99 -17.55
CA PHE A 184 18.69 4.30 -18.79
C PHE A 184 19.94 4.85 -19.44
N GLN A 185 20.84 3.96 -19.87
CA GLN A 185 22.03 4.39 -20.53
C GLN A 185 21.97 4.00 -21.96
N GLN A 186 22.14 4.96 -22.82
CA GLN A 186 22.34 4.72 -24.20
C GLN A 186 23.69 4.09 -24.32
N GLU A 187 23.91 3.41 -25.39
CA GLU A 187 25.17 2.78 -25.55
C GLU A 187 26.35 3.65 -25.44
N ASN A 188 26.19 4.88 -25.80
CA ASN A 188 27.30 5.78 -25.76
C ASN A 188 27.23 6.70 -24.57
N GLU A 189 26.40 6.42 -23.61
CA GLU A 189 26.34 7.26 -22.56
C GLU A 189 27.17 6.86 -21.55
N THR A 190 27.80 7.52 -21.00
CA THR A 190 28.50 7.23 -20.06
C THR A 190 27.96 7.35 -18.98
N ASN A 191 28.11 6.88 -18.55
CA ASN A 191 28.20 6.72 -17.53
C ASN A 191 28.22 7.65 -16.59
N CYS A 192 27.31 7.85 -16.19
CA CYS A 192 27.39 8.51 -15.02
C CYS A 192 27.63 7.53 -14.01
#